data_36844ab7618ebae0baf817cc01a861c5
#
_entry.id   36844ab7618ebae0baf817cc01a861c5
#
_cell.length_a   1.000
_cell.length_b   1.000
_cell.length_c   1.000
_cell.angle_alpha   90.00
_cell.angle_beta   90.00
_cell.angle_gamma   90.00
#
_symmetry.space_group_name_H-M   'P 1'
#
loop_
_entity.id
_entity.type
_entity.pdbx_description
1 polymer ?
#
loop_
_entity_poly.entity_id
_entity_poly.type
_entity_poly.pdbx_seq_one_letter_code
_entity_poly.pdbx_strand_id
1 'polypeptide(L)'
;CCPISDIVGVCLAIRDWLLFMSSDKSYSTHLSIEELLEQFSKGSSSKRRSLIRTVEERVDEISLLGYDSLSIFDPEGDDWAAGWILQVQQRHKPDELRKSFSVDSKGWFKTHSLVGIDYLPFQKALISESFEEADRFTSSTLRQLAGEAAESRGYVYFSEVKNMPGDDLVTLDRLWRAYSQGRFGFSVQAKLLGSLGGRYDRLWPRIGWKED
;
A
#
# COMPACT_ATOMS: atom_id res chain seq x y z
N CYS A 1 -23.56 -16.33 -5.35
CA CYS A 1 -23.14 -15.30 -4.38
C CYS A 1 -21.74 -15.65 -3.96
N CYS A 2 -20.71 -15.00 -4.55
CA CYS A 2 -19.33 -15.12 -4.06
C CYS A 2 -19.18 -14.23 -2.82
N PRO A 3 -18.64 -14.71 -1.70
CA PRO A 3 -18.35 -13.88 -0.56
C PRO A 3 -17.22 -12.91 -0.90
N ILE A 4 -17.34 -11.65 -0.43
CA ILE A 4 -16.34 -10.60 -0.64
C ILE A 4 -15.01 -10.91 0.10
N SER A 5 -15.03 -11.82 1.07
CA SER A 5 -13.82 -12.34 1.73
C SER A 5 -12.78 -12.87 0.73
N ASP A 6 -13.23 -13.32 -0.44
CA ASP A 6 -12.33 -13.81 -1.50
C ASP A 6 -11.69 -12.67 -2.32
N ILE A 7 -12.13 -11.42 -2.14
CA ILE A 7 -11.54 -10.27 -2.85
C ILE A 7 -10.17 -9.91 -2.30
N VAL A 8 -9.88 -10.30 -1.08
CA VAL A 8 -8.68 -9.93 -0.34
C VAL A 8 -7.51 -10.90 -0.59
N GLY A 9 -7.77 -12.15 -0.98
CA GLY A 9 -6.74 -13.15 -1.36
C GLY A 9 -5.87 -12.80 -2.59
N VAL A 10 -6.11 -11.64 -3.19
CA VAL A 10 -5.36 -11.11 -4.35
C VAL A 10 -3.90 -10.79 -4.04
N CYS A 11 -3.55 -10.58 -2.77
CA CYS A 11 -2.18 -10.21 -2.40
C CYS A 11 -1.15 -11.35 -2.51
N LEU A 12 -1.57 -12.60 -2.47
CA LEU A 12 -0.66 -13.75 -2.40
C LEU A 12 -0.09 -14.19 -3.76
N ALA A 13 -0.80 -13.96 -4.87
CA ALA A 13 -0.38 -14.38 -6.20
C ALA A 13 0.76 -13.56 -6.83
N ILE A 14 1.23 -12.50 -6.15
CA ILE A 14 2.12 -11.50 -6.77
C ILE A 14 3.58 -11.65 -6.33
N ARG A 15 3.87 -12.57 -5.42
CA ARG A 15 5.24 -12.82 -4.94
C ARG A 15 6.21 -13.22 -6.05
N ASP A 16 5.74 -13.90 -7.09
CA ASP A 16 6.58 -14.39 -8.19
C ASP A 16 6.85 -13.35 -9.29
N TRP A 17 6.07 -12.28 -9.33
CA TRP A 17 6.25 -11.22 -10.34
C TRP A 17 7.29 -10.15 -9.96
N LEU A 18 7.67 -10.06 -8.69
CA LEU A 18 8.71 -9.14 -8.20
C LEU A 18 10.12 -9.50 -8.71
N LEU A 19 10.34 -10.72 -9.18
CA LEU A 19 11.65 -11.19 -9.66
C LEU A 19 11.94 -10.83 -11.13
N PHE A 20 10.99 -10.30 -11.89
CA PHE A 20 11.14 -10.12 -13.34
C PHE A 20 11.60 -8.72 -13.79
N MET A 21 11.79 -7.74 -12.91
CA MET A 21 12.25 -6.39 -13.29
C MET A 21 13.71 -6.12 -12.93
N SER A 22 14.61 -6.93 -13.46
CA SER A 22 16.04 -6.64 -13.42
C SER A 22 16.54 -6.38 -14.84
N SER A 23 16.46 -5.13 -15.30
CA SER A 23 17.34 -4.56 -16.33
C SER A 23 16.92 -3.12 -16.61
N ASP A 24 17.67 -2.12 -16.16
CA ASP A 24 18.30 -1.13 -17.04
C ASP A 24 19.06 -0.03 -16.26
N LYS A 25 20.28 0.13 -16.70
CA LYS A 25 21.24 1.24 -16.72
C LYS A 25 21.16 2.40 -15.71
N SER A 26 22.30 2.55 -15.00
CA SER A 26 22.70 3.67 -14.16
C SER A 26 22.57 5.03 -14.86
N TYR A 27 21.65 5.88 -14.39
CA TYR A 27 21.53 7.28 -14.81
C TYR A 27 21.46 8.27 -13.65
N SER A 28 21.88 7.93 -12.42
CA SER A 28 21.57 8.82 -11.30
C SER A 28 22.68 9.06 -10.28
N THR A 29 23.93 8.88 -10.64
CA THR A 29 25.07 9.11 -9.72
C THR A 29 25.40 10.61 -9.48
N HIS A 30 24.67 11.54 -10.08
CA HIS A 30 24.99 12.98 -10.02
C HIS A 30 23.91 13.87 -9.38
N LEU A 31 22.74 13.32 -9.02
CA LEU A 31 21.69 14.11 -8.38
C LEU A 31 22.00 14.33 -6.89
N SER A 32 21.75 15.53 -6.35
CA SER A 32 21.70 15.70 -4.90
C SER A 32 20.57 14.86 -4.31
N ILE A 33 20.59 14.63 -3.00
CA ILE A 33 19.52 13.84 -2.36
C ILE A 33 18.18 14.56 -2.43
N GLU A 34 18.20 15.88 -2.31
CA GLU A 34 17.02 16.73 -2.44
C GLU A 34 16.41 16.68 -3.83
N GLU A 35 17.26 16.80 -4.88
CA GLU A 35 16.82 16.66 -6.28
C GLU A 35 16.26 15.27 -6.57
N LEU A 36 16.88 14.22 -6.01
CA LEU A 36 16.37 12.85 -6.15
C LEU A 36 14.98 12.72 -5.54
N LEU A 37 14.79 13.18 -4.31
CA LEU A 37 13.50 13.13 -3.62
C LEU A 37 12.46 14.00 -4.34
N GLU A 38 12.81 15.17 -4.84
CA GLU A 38 11.91 16.00 -5.61
C GLU A 38 11.46 15.31 -6.91
N GLN A 39 12.38 14.72 -7.67
CA GLN A 39 12.03 13.96 -8.87
C GLN A 39 11.21 12.70 -8.54
N PHE A 40 11.48 12.07 -7.41
CA PHE A 40 10.77 10.90 -6.95
C PHE A 40 9.34 11.23 -6.48
N SER A 41 9.10 12.42 -5.97
CA SER A 41 7.76 12.89 -5.57
C SER A 41 6.96 13.47 -6.74
N LYS A 42 7.54 14.36 -7.54
CA LYS A 42 6.85 15.17 -8.54
C LYS A 42 7.01 14.70 -9.98
N GLY A 43 7.90 13.75 -10.24
CA GLY A 43 8.18 13.24 -11.57
C GLY A 43 6.99 12.50 -12.20
N SER A 44 7.04 12.29 -13.52
CA SER A 44 6.06 11.41 -14.20
C SER A 44 6.13 9.99 -13.64
N SER A 45 5.04 9.21 -13.75
CA SER A 45 5.00 7.83 -13.27
C SER A 45 6.15 6.97 -13.79
N SER A 46 6.56 7.14 -15.04
CA SER A 46 7.70 6.43 -15.63
C SER A 46 9.02 6.86 -14.97
N LYS A 47 9.25 8.18 -14.83
CA LYS A 47 10.46 8.70 -14.19
C LYS A 47 10.56 8.24 -12.74
N ARG A 48 9.48 8.35 -11.96
CA ARG A 48 9.44 7.92 -10.57
C ARG A 48 9.77 6.42 -10.44
N ARG A 49 9.21 5.57 -11.32
CA ARG A 49 9.52 4.13 -11.32
C ARG A 49 10.98 3.83 -11.66
N SER A 50 11.61 4.59 -12.58
CA SER A 50 13.03 4.43 -12.89
C SER A 50 13.96 4.82 -11.72
N LEU A 51 13.49 5.60 -10.76
CA LEU A 51 14.26 6.04 -9.59
C LEU A 51 14.15 5.10 -8.37
N ILE A 52 13.26 4.11 -8.40
CA ILE A 52 13.02 3.18 -7.29
C ILE A 52 14.33 2.58 -6.77
N ARG A 53 15.15 2.05 -7.67
CA ARG A 53 16.43 1.43 -7.32
C ARG A 53 17.44 2.45 -6.77
N THR A 54 17.51 3.62 -7.36
CA THR A 54 18.40 4.69 -6.88
C THR A 54 18.05 5.16 -5.48
N VAL A 55 16.74 5.28 -5.17
CA VAL A 55 16.25 5.61 -3.82
C VAL A 55 16.68 4.54 -2.84
N GLU A 56 16.60 3.27 -3.20
CA GLU A 56 17.03 2.17 -2.36
C GLU A 56 18.56 2.14 -2.16
N GLU A 57 19.35 2.35 -3.22
CA GLU A 57 20.81 2.40 -3.16
C GLU A 57 21.33 3.56 -2.32
N ARG A 58 20.55 4.66 -2.19
CA ARG A 58 20.92 5.85 -1.41
C ARG A 58 20.17 5.94 -0.06
N VAL A 59 19.71 4.82 0.48
CA VAL A 59 18.98 4.79 1.76
C VAL A 59 19.75 5.39 2.92
N ASP A 60 21.06 5.26 2.96
CA ASP A 60 21.90 5.85 4.00
C ASP A 60 21.77 7.37 4.05
N GLU A 61 21.82 8.03 2.90
CA GLU A 61 21.67 9.48 2.79
C GLU A 61 20.24 9.92 3.15
N ILE A 62 19.23 9.16 2.67
CA ILE A 62 17.82 9.43 2.98
C ILE A 62 17.54 9.29 4.49
N SER A 63 18.14 8.29 5.13
CA SER A 63 17.98 8.06 6.58
C SER A 63 18.61 9.17 7.42
N LEU A 64 19.67 9.80 6.95
CA LEU A 64 20.27 10.97 7.61
C LEU A 64 19.32 12.19 7.64
N LEU A 65 18.45 12.34 6.65
CA LEU A 65 17.41 13.37 6.64
C LEU A 65 16.29 13.07 7.66
N GLY A 66 16.15 11.82 8.09
CA GLY A 66 15.12 11.43 9.04
C GLY A 66 13.71 11.79 8.56
N TYR A 67 12.95 12.49 9.40
CA TYR A 67 11.58 12.92 9.08
C TYR A 67 11.53 13.86 7.86
N ASP A 68 12.56 14.67 7.63
CA ASP A 68 12.60 15.63 6.53
C ASP A 68 12.57 14.95 5.15
N SER A 69 13.01 13.69 5.05
CA SER A 69 12.92 12.90 3.83
C SER A 69 11.50 12.74 3.30
N LEU A 70 10.51 12.87 4.17
CA LEU A 70 9.08 12.73 3.84
C LEU A 70 8.33 14.07 3.86
N SER A 71 8.99 15.19 4.20
CA SER A 71 8.36 16.51 4.32
C SER A 71 7.70 17.02 3.04
N ILE A 72 8.14 16.50 1.88
CA ILE A 72 7.60 16.86 0.56
C ILE A 72 6.31 16.09 0.20
N PHE A 73 5.91 15.10 1.01
CA PHE A 73 4.74 14.27 0.78
C PHE A 73 3.61 14.64 1.74
N ASP A 74 2.38 14.40 1.28
CA ASP A 74 1.19 14.61 2.09
C ASP A 74 0.87 13.34 2.90
N PRO A 75 0.91 13.39 4.25
CA PRO A 75 0.54 12.25 5.09
C PRO A 75 -0.96 11.87 5.00
N GLU A 76 -1.83 12.76 4.54
CA GLU A 76 -3.23 12.47 4.22
C GLU A 76 -3.40 11.85 2.83
N GLY A 77 -2.35 11.87 2.01
CA GLY A 77 -2.34 11.34 0.66
C GLY A 77 -2.17 9.81 0.58
N ASP A 78 -1.93 9.36 -0.62
CA ASP A 78 -1.69 7.94 -0.95
C ASP A 78 -0.45 7.77 -1.84
N ASP A 79 0.49 8.71 -1.73
CA ASP A 79 1.66 8.71 -2.59
C ASP A 79 2.57 7.50 -2.29
N TRP A 80 2.67 6.62 -3.26
CA TRP A 80 3.44 5.40 -3.16
C TRP A 80 4.96 5.63 -3.00
N ALA A 81 5.47 6.81 -3.39
CA ALA A 81 6.89 7.11 -3.20
C ALA A 81 7.21 7.30 -1.71
N ALA A 82 6.31 7.92 -0.93
CA ALA A 82 6.44 7.99 0.51
C ALA A 82 6.41 6.58 1.13
N GLY A 83 5.44 5.75 0.72
CA GLY A 83 5.36 4.35 1.16
C GLY A 83 6.64 3.56 0.84
N TRP A 84 7.21 3.74 -0.36
CA TRP A 84 8.46 3.09 -0.75
C TRP A 84 9.65 3.54 0.09
N ILE A 85 9.81 4.83 0.35
CA ILE A 85 10.87 5.35 1.23
C ILE A 85 10.78 4.71 2.61
N LEU A 86 9.57 4.63 3.19
CA LEU A 86 9.34 4.00 4.50
C LEU A 86 9.71 2.50 4.47
N GLN A 87 9.34 1.76 3.42
CA GLN A 87 9.68 0.34 3.28
C GLN A 87 11.19 0.12 3.12
N VAL A 88 11.87 0.94 2.33
CA VAL A 88 13.33 0.89 2.16
C VAL A 88 14.03 1.19 3.49
N GLN A 89 13.61 2.22 4.21
CA GLN A 89 14.16 2.52 5.53
C GLN A 89 13.89 1.39 6.54
N GLN A 90 12.71 0.78 6.53
CA GLN A 90 12.40 -0.35 7.40
C GLN A 90 13.29 -1.56 7.12
N ARG A 91 13.61 -1.84 5.84
CA ARG A 91 14.48 -2.96 5.45
C ARG A 91 15.93 -2.75 5.84
N HIS A 92 16.45 -1.54 5.66
CA HIS A 92 17.88 -1.26 5.77
C HIS A 92 18.26 -0.51 7.06
N LYS A 93 17.36 0.31 7.62
CA LYS A 93 17.58 1.20 8.76
C LYS A 93 16.42 1.19 9.76
N PRO A 94 15.97 0.02 10.26
CA PRO A 94 14.77 -0.06 11.10
C PRO A 94 14.88 0.72 12.40
N ASP A 95 16.06 0.82 12.99
CA ASP A 95 16.25 1.55 14.26
C ASP A 95 16.21 3.07 14.05
N GLU A 96 16.71 3.56 12.92
CA GLU A 96 16.62 4.97 12.55
C GLU A 96 15.19 5.36 12.22
N LEU A 97 14.48 4.52 11.49
CA LEU A 97 13.05 4.70 11.22
C LEU A 97 12.25 4.80 12.53
N ARG A 98 12.47 3.89 13.46
CA ARG A 98 11.80 3.92 14.78
C ARG A 98 12.09 5.19 15.57
N LYS A 99 13.33 5.69 15.53
CA LYS A 99 13.70 6.94 16.20
C LYS A 99 13.00 8.14 15.57
N SER A 100 12.95 8.19 14.24
CA SER A 100 12.34 9.30 13.51
C SER A 100 10.81 9.35 13.66
N PHE A 101 10.13 8.21 13.81
CA PHE A 101 8.67 8.11 13.89
C PHE A 101 8.13 7.74 15.27
N SER A 102 8.97 7.71 16.32
CA SER A 102 8.54 7.34 17.67
C SER A 102 7.66 8.40 18.36
N VAL A 103 7.62 9.61 17.84
CA VAL A 103 6.94 10.74 18.51
C VAL A 103 5.42 10.60 18.45
N ASP A 104 4.85 9.94 17.43
CA ASP A 104 3.39 9.82 17.26
C ASP A 104 2.90 8.41 17.00
N SER A 105 3.30 7.41 17.63
CA SER A 105 2.82 6.00 17.65
C SER A 105 1.69 5.55 16.68
N LYS A 106 1.29 6.36 15.70
CA LYS A 106 0.17 6.13 14.77
C LYS A 106 0.55 5.81 13.33
N GLY A 107 1.86 5.72 13.05
CA GLY A 107 2.39 5.58 11.69
C GLY A 107 2.57 6.94 10.99
N TRP A 108 3.20 6.95 9.80
CA TRP A 108 3.45 8.19 9.06
C TRP A 108 2.21 8.67 8.30
N PHE A 109 1.51 7.77 7.61
CA PHE A 109 0.23 8.15 7.00
C PHE A 109 -0.83 8.33 8.09
N LYS A 110 -1.51 9.45 8.06
CA LYS A 110 -2.62 9.71 8.97
C LYS A 110 -3.80 8.83 8.60
N THR A 111 -4.48 8.33 9.59
CA THR A 111 -5.61 7.40 9.42
C THR A 111 -6.86 7.95 10.10
N HIS A 112 -7.99 7.77 9.43
CA HIS A 112 -9.30 8.17 9.93
C HIS A 112 -10.18 6.93 10.08
N SER A 113 -10.91 6.85 11.19
CA SER A 113 -11.92 5.82 11.42
C SER A 113 -13.12 6.45 12.12
N LEU A 114 -14.30 6.22 11.57
CA LEU A 114 -15.56 6.63 12.21
C LEU A 114 -15.98 5.69 13.33
N VAL A 115 -15.46 4.48 13.35
CA VAL A 115 -15.79 3.44 14.34
C VAL A 115 -14.64 3.13 15.31
N GLY A 116 -13.55 3.89 15.25
CA GLY A 116 -12.43 3.79 16.19
C GLY A 116 -11.46 2.64 15.91
N ILE A 117 -11.31 2.20 14.65
CA ILE A 117 -10.33 1.18 14.27
C ILE A 117 -8.91 1.75 14.40
N ASP A 118 -8.04 1.00 15.07
CA ASP A 118 -6.60 1.28 15.10
C ASP A 118 -5.93 0.70 13.86
N TYR A 119 -5.49 1.58 12.95
CA TYR A 119 -4.80 1.20 11.71
C TYR A 119 -3.27 1.06 11.87
N LEU A 120 -2.71 1.26 13.06
CA LEU A 120 -1.26 1.15 13.27
C LEU A 120 -0.73 -0.27 12.98
N PRO A 121 -1.40 -1.37 13.40
CA PRO A 121 -0.96 -2.72 13.04
C PRO A 121 -0.94 -2.93 11.52
N PHE A 122 -1.92 -2.38 10.81
CA PHE A 122 -2.01 -2.46 9.36
C PHE A 122 -0.86 -1.72 8.67
N GLN A 123 -0.56 -0.48 9.09
CA GLN A 123 0.59 0.25 8.56
C GLN A 123 1.91 -0.48 8.84
N LYS A 124 2.09 -1.05 10.04
CA LYS A 124 3.28 -1.83 10.38
C LYS A 124 3.45 -3.06 9.48
N ALA A 125 2.38 -3.78 9.21
CA ALA A 125 2.41 -4.91 8.29
C ALA A 125 2.80 -4.48 6.87
N LEU A 126 2.22 -3.37 6.37
CA LEU A 126 2.52 -2.83 5.04
C LEU A 126 3.95 -2.29 4.91
N ILE A 127 4.46 -1.58 5.91
CA ILE A 127 5.85 -1.09 5.95
C ILE A 127 6.83 -2.25 5.94
N SER A 128 6.54 -3.32 6.67
CA SER A 128 7.37 -4.53 6.73
C SER A 128 7.16 -5.47 5.56
N GLU A 129 6.34 -5.09 4.57
CA GLU A 129 5.98 -5.92 3.41
C GLU A 129 5.33 -7.27 3.78
N SER A 130 4.78 -7.36 4.99
CA SER A 130 4.02 -8.52 5.48
C SER A 130 2.60 -8.49 4.90
N PHE A 131 2.48 -8.65 3.58
CA PHE A 131 1.22 -8.46 2.86
C PHE A 131 0.15 -9.46 3.27
N GLU A 132 0.51 -10.67 3.68
CA GLU A 132 -0.44 -11.66 4.21
C GLU A 132 -1.07 -11.19 5.53
N GLU A 133 -0.28 -10.56 6.41
CA GLU A 133 -0.79 -9.98 7.65
C GLU A 133 -1.69 -8.77 7.38
N ALA A 134 -1.27 -7.91 6.45
CA ALA A 134 -2.06 -6.78 6.00
C ALA A 134 -3.40 -7.22 5.40
N ASP A 135 -3.41 -8.32 4.66
CA ASP A 135 -4.60 -8.92 4.08
C ASP A 135 -5.56 -9.46 5.14
N ARG A 136 -5.02 -10.19 6.12
CA ARG A 136 -5.81 -10.67 7.28
C ARG A 136 -6.42 -9.50 8.06
N PHE A 137 -5.66 -8.43 8.28
CA PHE A 137 -6.17 -7.22 8.92
C PHE A 137 -7.32 -6.62 8.11
N THR A 138 -7.14 -6.45 6.80
CA THR A 138 -8.17 -5.91 5.90
C THR A 138 -9.45 -6.74 5.96
N SER A 139 -9.34 -8.07 5.85
CA SER A 139 -10.47 -8.99 5.92
C SER A 139 -11.20 -8.91 7.27
N SER A 140 -10.46 -8.84 8.36
CA SER A 140 -11.04 -8.67 9.70
C SER A 140 -11.76 -7.34 9.85
N THR A 141 -11.12 -6.26 9.39
CA THR A 141 -11.70 -4.91 9.42
C THR A 141 -12.99 -4.83 8.60
N LEU A 142 -13.01 -5.39 7.39
CA LEU A 142 -14.23 -5.40 6.57
C LEU A 142 -15.40 -6.13 7.26
N ARG A 143 -15.15 -7.25 7.96
CA ARG A 143 -16.18 -7.94 8.73
C ARG A 143 -16.68 -7.09 9.90
N GLN A 144 -15.77 -6.44 10.63
CA GLN A 144 -16.12 -5.52 11.72
C GLN A 144 -16.98 -4.35 11.21
N LEU A 145 -16.61 -3.74 10.09
CA LEU A 145 -17.37 -2.64 9.46
C LEU A 145 -18.76 -3.09 8.97
N ALA A 146 -18.90 -4.35 8.56
CA ALA A 146 -20.18 -4.93 8.16
C ALA A 146 -21.09 -5.31 9.36
N GLY A 147 -20.51 -5.41 10.56
CA GLY A 147 -21.22 -5.65 11.81
C GLY A 147 -21.18 -7.11 12.31
N GLU A 148 -21.71 -7.33 13.51
CA GLU A 148 -21.62 -8.60 14.26
C GLU A 148 -22.03 -9.84 13.46
N ALA A 149 -23.03 -9.73 12.59
CA ALA A 149 -23.48 -10.85 11.76
C ALA A 149 -22.40 -11.28 10.75
N ALA A 150 -21.64 -10.34 10.19
CA ALA A 150 -20.55 -10.63 9.29
C ALA A 150 -19.33 -11.19 10.05
N GLU A 151 -19.04 -10.68 11.24
CA GLU A 151 -17.99 -11.21 12.12
C GLU A 151 -18.26 -12.67 12.51
N SER A 152 -19.46 -12.97 13.01
CA SER A 152 -19.88 -14.33 13.39
C SER A 152 -19.80 -15.30 12.22
N ARG A 153 -20.15 -14.85 11.04
CA ARG A 153 -20.23 -15.64 9.82
C ARG A 153 -18.86 -15.85 9.15
N GLY A 154 -17.91 -14.93 9.41
CA GLY A 154 -16.56 -14.97 8.85
C GLY A 154 -16.42 -14.33 7.48
N TYR A 155 -17.47 -13.77 6.88
CA TYR A 155 -17.46 -13.11 5.58
C TYR A 155 -18.53 -12.02 5.45
N VAL A 156 -18.38 -11.17 4.44
CA VAL A 156 -19.24 -10.01 4.16
C VAL A 156 -20.11 -10.28 2.93
N TYR A 157 -21.40 -9.98 3.02
CA TYR A 157 -22.29 -9.98 1.86
C TYR A 157 -22.19 -8.66 1.09
N PHE A 158 -22.38 -8.71 -0.23
CA PHE A 158 -22.42 -7.52 -1.08
C PHE A 158 -23.42 -6.46 -0.60
N SER A 159 -24.57 -6.90 -0.09
CA SER A 159 -25.61 -6.00 0.43
C SER A 159 -25.19 -5.22 1.68
N GLU A 160 -24.18 -5.66 2.41
CA GLU A 160 -23.69 -5.04 3.64
C GLU A 160 -22.69 -3.92 3.35
N VAL A 161 -21.99 -3.97 2.21
CA VAL A 161 -20.96 -2.99 1.82
C VAL A 161 -21.48 -1.55 1.79
N LYS A 162 -22.70 -1.35 1.34
CA LYS A 162 -23.32 -0.01 1.23
C LYS A 162 -23.51 0.70 2.58
N ASN A 163 -23.50 -0.07 3.67
CA ASN A 163 -23.70 0.45 5.03
C ASN A 163 -22.36 0.66 5.78
N MET A 164 -21.24 0.25 5.19
CA MET A 164 -19.93 0.45 5.81
C MET A 164 -19.55 1.93 5.83
N PRO A 165 -18.85 2.39 6.88
CA PRO A 165 -18.29 3.73 6.92
C PRO A 165 -17.31 3.97 5.76
N GLY A 166 -17.59 4.98 4.94
CA GLY A 166 -16.77 5.29 3.75
C GLY A 166 -15.35 5.68 4.11
N ASP A 167 -15.14 6.41 5.20
CA ASP A 167 -13.82 6.88 5.64
C ASP A 167 -12.88 5.71 5.97
N ASP A 168 -13.40 4.65 6.56
CA ASP A 168 -12.65 3.44 6.88
C ASP A 168 -12.26 2.68 5.59
N LEU A 169 -13.18 2.58 4.63
CA LEU A 169 -12.89 1.98 3.31
C LEU A 169 -11.85 2.79 2.53
N VAL A 170 -11.93 4.12 2.57
CA VAL A 170 -10.95 5.02 1.96
C VAL A 170 -9.59 4.89 2.64
N THR A 171 -9.55 4.75 3.97
CA THR A 171 -8.29 4.56 4.73
C THR A 171 -7.61 3.25 4.32
N LEU A 172 -8.34 2.14 4.24
CA LEU A 172 -7.81 0.86 3.75
C LEU A 172 -7.27 0.97 2.32
N ASP A 173 -8.07 1.51 1.39
CA ASP A 173 -7.68 1.68 -0.01
C ASP A 173 -6.42 2.52 -0.16
N ARG A 174 -6.37 3.64 0.53
CA ARG A 174 -5.28 4.61 0.49
C ARG A 174 -3.97 4.00 0.97
N LEU A 175 -3.98 3.29 2.10
CA LEU A 175 -2.79 2.64 2.65
C LEU A 175 -2.30 1.51 1.74
N TRP A 176 -3.19 0.68 1.21
CA TRP A 176 -2.82 -0.32 0.20
C TRP A 176 -2.13 0.32 -1.01
N ARG A 177 -2.66 1.41 -1.54
CA ARG A 177 -2.08 2.10 -2.70
C ARG A 177 -0.71 2.69 -2.37
N ALA A 178 -0.57 3.33 -1.22
CA ALA A 178 0.66 3.94 -0.78
C ALA A 178 1.81 2.92 -0.65
N TYR A 179 1.56 1.78 -0.03
CA TYR A 179 2.61 0.79 0.24
C TYR A 179 2.78 -0.29 -0.83
N SER A 180 1.96 -0.30 -1.87
CA SER A 180 2.06 -1.26 -2.98
C SER A 180 2.51 -0.63 -4.29
N GLN A 181 3.07 0.56 -4.28
CA GLN A 181 3.38 1.32 -5.49
C GLN A 181 2.15 1.56 -6.39
N GLY A 182 0.97 1.72 -5.79
CA GLY A 182 -0.29 1.90 -6.48
C GLY A 182 -0.83 0.66 -7.19
N ARG A 183 -0.37 -0.53 -6.80
CA ARG A 183 -0.78 -1.81 -7.43
C ARG A 183 -2.01 -2.43 -6.78
N PHE A 184 -2.19 -2.21 -5.47
CA PHE A 184 -3.28 -2.79 -4.68
C PHE A 184 -4.21 -1.71 -4.15
N GLY A 185 -5.42 -2.12 -3.82
CA GLY A 185 -6.48 -1.29 -3.30
C GLY A 185 -7.80 -1.51 -4.03
N PHE A 186 -8.92 -1.19 -3.39
CA PHE A 186 -10.26 -1.35 -3.96
C PHE A 186 -10.46 -0.50 -5.21
N SER A 187 -9.96 0.73 -5.18
CA SER A 187 -10.03 1.66 -6.32
C SER A 187 -9.21 1.18 -7.52
N VAL A 188 -8.08 0.50 -7.29
CA VAL A 188 -7.26 -0.09 -8.34
C VAL A 188 -7.99 -1.26 -8.98
N GLN A 189 -8.58 -2.15 -8.16
CA GLN A 189 -9.39 -3.27 -8.64
C GLN A 189 -10.61 -2.79 -9.42
N ALA A 190 -11.31 -1.76 -8.93
CA ALA A 190 -12.46 -1.17 -9.62
C ALA A 190 -12.07 -0.60 -10.99
N LYS A 191 -10.92 0.09 -11.10
CA LYS A 191 -10.39 0.59 -12.38
C LYS A 191 -10.06 -0.55 -13.34
N LEU A 192 -9.41 -1.61 -12.82
CA LEU A 192 -9.09 -2.79 -13.62
C LEU A 192 -10.35 -3.47 -14.13
N LEU A 193 -11.33 -3.71 -13.27
CA LEU A 193 -12.62 -4.29 -13.64
C LEU A 193 -13.34 -3.43 -14.69
N GLY A 194 -13.35 -2.10 -14.52
CA GLY A 194 -13.90 -1.16 -15.50
C GLY A 194 -13.23 -1.27 -16.87
N SER A 195 -11.90 -1.40 -16.92
CA SER A 195 -11.15 -1.59 -18.17
C SER A 195 -11.46 -2.93 -18.86
N LEU A 196 -11.97 -3.91 -18.12
CA LEU A 196 -12.40 -5.21 -18.62
C LEU A 196 -13.90 -5.24 -18.96
N GLY A 197 -14.57 -4.09 -18.97
CA GLY A 197 -16.01 -3.96 -19.27
C GLY A 197 -16.89 -4.55 -18.17
N GLY A 198 -16.46 -4.55 -16.92
CA GLY A 198 -17.19 -5.10 -15.78
C GLY A 198 -17.20 -6.64 -15.72
N ARG A 199 -16.36 -7.29 -16.49
CA ARG A 199 -16.34 -8.75 -16.61
C ARG A 199 -15.42 -9.37 -15.55
N TYR A 200 -16.02 -9.95 -14.53
CA TYR A 200 -15.30 -10.64 -13.44
C TYR A 200 -14.53 -11.87 -13.93
N ASP A 201 -15.08 -12.63 -14.89
CA ASP A 201 -14.43 -13.78 -15.52
C ASP A 201 -13.07 -13.43 -16.15
N ARG A 202 -12.89 -12.19 -16.60
CA ARG A 202 -11.62 -11.67 -17.12
C ARG A 202 -10.73 -11.06 -16.03
N LEU A 203 -11.30 -10.65 -14.91
CA LEU A 203 -10.53 -10.11 -13.77
C LEU A 203 -9.76 -11.21 -13.05
N TRP A 204 -10.41 -12.35 -12.77
CA TRP A 204 -9.86 -13.42 -11.94
C TRP A 204 -8.49 -13.94 -12.41
N PRO A 205 -8.26 -14.24 -13.71
CA PRO A 205 -6.93 -14.63 -14.18
C PRO A 205 -5.90 -13.50 -14.05
N ARG A 206 -6.34 -12.24 -14.24
CA ARG A 206 -5.45 -11.06 -14.16
C ARG A 206 -4.91 -10.80 -12.76
N ILE A 207 -5.65 -11.20 -11.75
CA ILE A 207 -5.27 -11.04 -10.35
C ILE A 207 -4.78 -12.37 -9.71
N GLY A 208 -4.56 -13.41 -10.52
CA GLY A 208 -4.03 -14.70 -10.08
C GLY A 208 -5.00 -15.56 -9.28
N TRP A 209 -6.32 -15.28 -9.35
CA TRP A 209 -7.34 -16.04 -8.60
C TRP A 209 -7.81 -17.30 -9.27
N LYS A 210 -7.61 -17.43 -10.57
CA LYS A 210 -8.00 -18.60 -11.34
C LYS A 210 -7.01 -18.79 -12.47
N GLU A 211 -6.46 -19.99 -12.57
CA GLU A 211 -5.75 -20.45 -13.76
C GLU A 211 -6.79 -20.77 -14.86
N ASP A 212 -6.46 -20.44 -16.11
CA ASP A 212 -7.30 -20.71 -17.27
C ASP A 212 -7.44 -22.22 -17.54
#